data_d4fd1911ad14ea2fbc7cc3870f782554
#
_entry.id   d4fd1911ad14ea2fbc7cc3870f782554
#
_cell.length_a   1.000
_cell.length_b   1.000
_cell.length_c   1.000
_cell.angle_alpha   90.00
_cell.angle_beta   90.00
_cell.angle_gamma   90.00
#
_symmetry.space_group_name_H-M   'P 1'
#
loop_
_entity.id
_entity.type
_entity.pdbx_description
1 polymer ?
#
loop_
_entity_poly.entity_id
_entity_poly.type
_entity_poly.pdbx_seq_one_letter_code
_entity_poly.pdbx_strand_id
1 'polypeptide(L)'
;KRPDHDRHRAHLDRVYRQAADTDIGIAALMVLSGNGTQFIQGLQTGSYRGLHWQSVNIGALEEILRLKAVSHYRKIQQAVSLEQALALSKEFRVLCAARETGAGSIAINRFIADSLTKRAGTDFYQGRLCLVTGNTPREQLFNGDIGLCWPDQDGVTRVWVETVTGLKAWHPAN
;
A
#
# COMPACT_ATOMS: atom_id res chain seq x y z
N LYS A 1 17.45 29.95 -27.98
CA LYS A 1 15.96 29.81 -27.92
C LYS A 1 15.65 28.35 -27.62
N ARG A 2 15.10 28.04 -26.42
CA ARG A 2 14.56 26.70 -26.12
C ARG A 2 13.33 26.48 -26.98
N PRO A 3 13.12 25.29 -27.58
CA PRO A 3 11.90 25.01 -28.33
C PRO A 3 10.70 25.12 -27.40
N ASP A 4 9.63 25.67 -27.95
CA ASP A 4 8.33 25.86 -27.28
C ASP A 4 7.71 24.47 -27.00
N HIS A 5 7.99 23.90 -25.81
CA HIS A 5 7.46 22.61 -25.38
C HIS A 5 6.02 22.68 -24.86
N ASP A 6 5.44 23.88 -24.79
CA ASP A 6 4.08 24.05 -24.23
C ASP A 6 3.00 23.48 -25.14
N ARG A 7 3.28 23.34 -26.45
CA ARG A 7 2.31 22.73 -27.42
C ARG A 7 2.08 21.22 -27.24
N HIS A 8 2.93 20.55 -26.45
CA HIS A 8 2.86 19.11 -26.23
C HIS A 8 2.58 18.75 -24.76
N ARG A 9 2.19 19.73 -23.94
CA ARG A 9 1.83 19.50 -22.54
C ARG A 9 0.32 19.32 -22.41
N ALA A 10 -0.09 18.15 -21.91
CA ALA A 10 -1.44 17.94 -21.38
C ALA A 10 -1.35 18.01 -19.85
N HIS A 11 -2.14 18.89 -19.23
CA HIS A 11 -2.28 18.95 -17.78
C HIS A 11 -3.52 18.15 -17.38
N LEU A 12 -3.35 17.20 -16.44
CA LEU A 12 -4.46 16.40 -15.93
C LEU A 12 -4.94 17.03 -14.63
N ASP A 13 -6.04 17.80 -14.72
CA ASP A 13 -6.57 18.57 -13.59
C ASP A 13 -7.58 17.78 -12.74
N ARG A 14 -8.08 16.65 -13.25
CA ARG A 14 -9.15 15.91 -12.59
C ARG A 14 -8.61 14.75 -11.77
N VAL A 15 -8.84 14.81 -10.46
CA VAL A 15 -8.56 13.70 -9.54
C VAL A 15 -9.79 12.81 -9.44
N TYR A 16 -9.68 11.54 -9.86
CA TYR A 16 -10.80 10.59 -9.85
C TYR A 16 -10.86 9.74 -8.58
N ARG A 17 -9.74 9.58 -7.87
CA ARG A 17 -9.64 8.68 -6.71
C ARG A 17 -10.19 9.28 -5.43
N GLN A 18 -10.15 10.60 -5.30
CA GLN A 18 -10.57 11.30 -4.09
C GLN A 18 -11.26 12.59 -4.49
N ALA A 19 -12.44 12.83 -3.90
CA ALA A 19 -13.13 14.09 -4.11
C ALA A 19 -12.32 15.24 -3.49
N ALA A 20 -12.31 16.40 -4.15
CA ALA A 20 -11.53 17.56 -3.74
C ALA A 20 -11.96 18.14 -2.38
N ASP A 21 -13.17 17.83 -1.94
CA ASP A 21 -13.78 18.24 -0.66
C ASP A 21 -13.45 17.29 0.51
N THR A 22 -12.75 16.19 0.25
CA THR A 22 -12.26 15.30 1.32
C THR A 22 -11.01 15.86 1.96
N ASP A 23 -10.76 15.54 3.24
CA ASP A 23 -9.54 15.97 3.95
C ASP A 23 -8.25 15.57 3.21
N ILE A 24 -8.23 14.40 2.57
CA ILE A 24 -7.10 13.95 1.75
C ILE A 24 -6.97 14.78 0.47
N GLY A 25 -8.09 15.11 -0.18
CA GLY A 25 -8.11 16.00 -1.36
C GLY A 25 -7.60 17.40 -1.01
N ILE A 26 -8.08 17.96 0.08
CA ILE A 26 -7.62 19.27 0.61
C ILE A 26 -6.11 19.21 0.93
N ALA A 27 -5.65 18.17 1.62
CA ALA A 27 -4.23 17.97 1.92
C ALA A 27 -3.36 17.94 0.66
N ALA A 28 -3.79 17.19 -0.36
CA ALA A 28 -3.09 17.11 -1.64
C ALA A 28 -2.98 18.48 -2.32
N LEU A 29 -4.06 19.26 -2.35
CA LEU A 29 -4.07 20.61 -2.90
C LEU A 29 -3.17 21.56 -2.12
N MET A 30 -3.16 21.51 -0.80
CA MET A 30 -2.27 22.33 0.04
C MET A 30 -0.80 22.02 -0.20
N VAL A 31 -0.44 20.75 -0.32
CA VAL A 31 0.93 20.33 -0.65
C VAL A 31 1.33 20.81 -2.05
N LEU A 32 0.48 20.63 -3.05
CA LEU A 32 0.74 21.04 -4.43
C LEU A 32 0.89 22.56 -4.58
N SER A 33 0.12 23.33 -3.79
CA SER A 33 0.19 24.80 -3.80
C SER A 33 1.31 25.39 -2.93
N GLY A 34 2.14 24.56 -2.31
CA GLY A 34 3.25 25.01 -1.46
C GLY A 34 2.84 25.43 -0.04
N ASN A 35 1.59 25.20 0.36
CA ASN A 35 1.05 25.55 1.68
C ASN A 35 1.31 24.48 2.75
N GLY A 36 2.45 23.76 2.65
CA GLY A 36 2.78 22.64 3.53
C GLY A 36 2.85 23.01 5.01
N THR A 37 3.36 24.21 5.37
CA THR A 37 3.43 24.66 6.75
C THR A 37 2.04 24.82 7.38
N GLN A 38 1.11 25.42 6.65
CA GLN A 38 -0.28 25.58 7.10
C GLN A 38 -0.99 24.23 7.21
N PHE A 39 -0.71 23.30 6.30
CA PHE A 39 -1.23 21.94 6.36
C PHE A 39 -0.74 21.21 7.63
N ILE A 40 0.57 21.26 7.95
CA ILE A 40 1.13 20.64 9.16
C ILE A 40 0.50 21.25 10.42
N GLN A 41 0.32 22.57 10.46
CA GLN A 41 -0.34 23.24 11.56
C GLN A 41 -1.78 22.74 11.74
N GLY A 42 -2.54 22.59 10.65
CA GLY A 42 -3.90 22.03 10.68
C GLY A 42 -3.95 20.59 11.19
N LEU A 43 -2.96 19.76 10.81
CA LEU A 43 -2.81 18.39 11.34
C LEU A 43 -2.56 18.40 12.86
N GLN A 44 -1.66 19.25 13.35
CA GLN A 44 -1.31 19.34 14.77
C GLN A 44 -2.47 19.86 15.63
N THR A 45 -3.30 20.74 15.10
CA THR A 45 -4.49 21.29 15.78
C THR A 45 -5.75 20.43 15.61
N GLY A 46 -5.67 19.29 14.88
CA GLY A 46 -6.82 18.41 14.67
C GLY A 46 -7.92 19.00 13.77
N SER A 47 -7.56 19.91 12.87
CA SER A 47 -8.53 20.58 11.96
C SER A 47 -9.13 19.64 10.92
N TYR A 48 -8.55 18.45 10.72
CA TYR A 48 -9.01 17.47 9.75
C TYR A 48 -9.64 16.27 10.46
N ARG A 49 -10.81 15.82 10.03
CA ARG A 49 -11.52 14.66 10.61
C ARG A 49 -10.95 13.32 10.13
N GLY A 50 -10.55 13.26 8.87
CA GLY A 50 -10.05 12.05 8.21
C GLY A 50 -8.53 11.91 8.26
N LEU A 51 -7.79 12.85 8.85
CA LEU A 51 -6.33 12.84 8.94
C LEU A 51 -5.89 12.96 10.39
N HIS A 52 -4.98 12.08 10.81
CA HIS A 52 -4.44 12.08 12.16
C HIS A 52 -2.93 12.24 12.12
N TRP A 53 -2.41 13.15 12.92
CA TRP A 53 -0.98 13.40 13.09
C TRP A 53 -0.50 12.84 14.42
N GLN A 54 0.59 12.09 14.38
CA GLN A 54 1.26 11.62 15.59
C GLN A 54 2.77 11.66 15.39
N SER A 55 3.48 12.37 16.28
CA SER A 55 4.94 12.30 16.35
C SER A 55 5.33 11.06 17.15
N VAL A 56 6.16 10.19 16.56
CA VAL A 56 6.53 8.92 17.17
C VAL A 56 8.04 8.70 17.12
N ASN A 57 8.60 8.10 18.16
CA ASN A 57 9.91 7.46 18.11
C ASN A 57 9.77 6.02 17.57
N ILE A 58 10.89 5.32 17.35
CA ILE A 58 10.89 3.97 16.76
C ILE A 58 10.09 2.98 17.61
N GLY A 59 10.20 3.00 18.94
CA GLY A 59 9.45 2.10 19.82
C GLY A 59 7.93 2.33 19.76
N ALA A 60 7.50 3.58 19.76
CA ALA A 60 6.09 3.94 19.60
C ALA A 60 5.58 3.57 18.19
N LEU A 61 6.42 3.67 17.14
CA LEU A 61 6.09 3.23 15.80
C LEU A 61 5.83 1.72 15.76
N GLU A 62 6.68 0.91 16.39
CA GLU A 62 6.47 -0.54 16.46
C GLU A 62 5.15 -0.92 17.14
N GLU A 63 4.79 -0.22 18.22
CA GLU A 63 3.51 -0.44 18.90
C GLU A 63 2.32 -0.11 17.99
N ILE A 64 2.35 1.02 17.30
CA ILE A 64 1.33 1.39 16.31
C ILE A 64 1.24 0.36 15.19
N LEU A 65 2.38 -0.11 14.68
CA LEU A 65 2.41 -1.16 13.66
C LEU A 65 1.80 -2.47 14.14
N ARG A 66 2.06 -2.88 15.40
CA ARG A 66 1.44 -4.07 16.00
C ARG A 66 -0.08 -3.91 16.09
N LEU A 67 -0.55 -2.79 16.62
CA LEU A 67 -1.96 -2.54 16.85
C LEU A 67 -2.76 -2.37 15.56
N LYS A 68 -2.20 -1.71 14.55
CA LYS A 68 -2.91 -1.38 13.31
C LYS A 68 -2.54 -2.32 12.16
N ALA A 69 -1.27 -2.39 11.80
CA ALA A 69 -0.83 -3.13 10.63
C ALA A 69 -0.84 -4.65 10.85
N VAL A 70 -0.15 -5.13 11.90
CA VAL A 70 -0.07 -6.57 12.17
C VAL A 70 -1.45 -7.15 12.46
N SER A 71 -2.29 -6.44 13.23
CA SER A 71 -3.66 -6.90 13.51
C SER A 71 -4.51 -7.00 12.24
N HIS A 72 -4.38 -6.03 11.32
CA HIS A 72 -5.11 -6.05 10.06
C HIS A 72 -4.62 -7.18 9.13
N TYR A 73 -3.30 -7.29 8.92
CA TYR A 73 -2.74 -8.35 8.08
C TYR A 73 -2.99 -9.76 8.65
N ARG A 74 -3.10 -9.89 9.96
CA ARG A 74 -3.53 -11.16 10.60
C ARG A 74 -4.97 -11.52 10.25
N LYS A 75 -5.88 -10.55 10.14
CA LYS A 75 -7.25 -10.81 9.66
C LYS A 75 -7.24 -11.33 8.22
N ILE A 76 -6.40 -10.76 7.35
CA ILE A 76 -6.23 -11.28 5.97
C ILE A 76 -5.75 -12.74 6.02
N GLN A 77 -4.72 -13.03 6.83
CA GLN A 77 -4.16 -14.39 6.96
C GLN A 77 -5.19 -15.39 7.49
N GLN A 78 -6.10 -14.96 8.35
CA GLN A 78 -7.16 -15.78 8.98
C GLN A 78 -8.49 -15.78 8.23
N ALA A 79 -8.57 -15.14 7.06
CA ALA A 79 -9.78 -15.13 6.25
C ALA A 79 -10.20 -16.56 5.88
N VAL A 80 -11.49 -16.78 5.77
CA VAL A 80 -12.07 -18.11 5.48
C VAL A 80 -12.06 -18.44 3.99
N SER A 81 -11.88 -17.43 3.13
CA SER A 81 -11.78 -17.61 1.68
C SER A 81 -10.84 -16.58 1.04
N LEU A 82 -10.40 -16.89 -0.19
CA LEU A 82 -9.60 -16.00 -1.01
C LEU A 82 -10.32 -14.67 -1.27
N GLU A 83 -11.62 -14.70 -1.55
CA GLU A 83 -12.43 -13.52 -1.83
C GLU A 83 -12.47 -12.59 -0.61
N GLN A 84 -12.67 -13.15 0.58
CA GLN A 84 -12.63 -12.38 1.83
C GLN A 84 -11.24 -11.79 2.07
N ALA A 85 -10.19 -12.57 1.85
CA ALA A 85 -8.81 -12.11 2.00
C ALA A 85 -8.48 -10.96 1.02
N LEU A 86 -8.93 -11.07 -0.24
CA LEU A 86 -8.79 -10.00 -1.24
C LEU A 86 -9.57 -8.73 -0.85
N ALA A 87 -10.79 -8.87 -0.36
CA ALA A 87 -11.58 -7.74 0.12
C ALA A 87 -10.86 -7.01 1.27
N LEU A 88 -10.46 -7.74 2.32
CA LEU A 88 -9.69 -7.20 3.45
C LEU A 88 -8.37 -6.57 3.00
N SER A 89 -7.72 -7.15 1.99
CA SER A 89 -6.45 -6.63 1.49
C SER A 89 -6.54 -5.23 0.89
N LYS A 90 -7.72 -4.74 0.54
CA LYS A 90 -7.96 -3.41 -0.03
C LYS A 90 -8.20 -2.32 1.02
N GLU A 91 -8.49 -2.70 2.26
CA GLU A 91 -8.93 -1.76 3.30
C GLU A 91 -7.80 -0.95 3.93
N PHE A 92 -6.58 -1.48 3.94
CA PHE A 92 -5.48 -0.87 4.68
C PHE A 92 -4.13 -1.02 3.97
N ARG A 93 -3.31 0.05 4.03
CA ARG A 93 -1.92 0.06 3.54
C ARG A 93 -1.04 0.89 4.46
N VAL A 94 0.20 0.43 4.63
CA VAL A 94 1.28 1.23 5.21
C VAL A 94 2.06 1.85 4.06
N LEU A 95 2.17 3.17 4.05
CA LEU A 95 2.97 3.91 3.08
C LEU A 95 4.21 4.46 3.78
N CYS A 96 5.38 4.28 3.18
CA CYS A 96 6.66 4.75 3.70
C CYS A 96 7.27 5.78 2.75
N ALA A 97 7.77 6.88 3.29
CA ALA A 97 8.46 7.90 2.50
C ALA A 97 9.88 7.47 2.08
N ALA A 98 10.49 6.53 2.82
CA ALA A 98 11.83 6.03 2.57
C ALA A 98 11.84 4.51 2.41
N ARG A 99 12.92 3.97 1.82
CA ARG A 99 13.11 2.53 1.64
C ARG A 99 14.02 1.91 2.70
N GLU A 100 15.20 2.48 2.93
CA GLU A 100 16.31 1.84 3.66
C GLU A 100 16.56 2.40 5.07
N THR A 101 15.71 3.29 5.57
CA THR A 101 15.81 3.81 6.94
C THR A 101 15.16 2.86 7.95
N GLY A 102 15.39 3.09 9.27
CA GLY A 102 14.75 2.31 10.33
C GLY A 102 13.21 2.36 10.33
N ALA A 103 12.61 3.42 9.76
CA ALA A 103 11.18 3.55 9.49
C ALA A 103 10.84 3.37 8.00
N GLY A 104 11.76 2.87 7.21
CA GLY A 104 11.58 2.62 5.77
C GLY A 104 10.83 1.32 5.47
N SER A 105 10.42 1.18 4.21
CA SER A 105 9.58 0.06 3.79
C SER A 105 10.24 -1.32 4.01
N ILE A 106 11.56 -1.43 3.91
CA ILE A 106 12.27 -2.70 4.16
C ILE A 106 12.14 -3.11 5.63
N ALA A 107 12.44 -2.20 6.56
CA ALA A 107 12.37 -2.48 7.99
C ALA A 107 10.94 -2.77 8.45
N ILE A 108 9.96 -1.99 7.99
CA ILE A 108 8.55 -2.17 8.33
C ILE A 108 8.00 -3.47 7.75
N ASN A 109 8.31 -3.83 6.51
CA ASN A 109 7.90 -5.11 5.92
C ASN A 109 8.48 -6.29 6.68
N ARG A 110 9.75 -6.22 7.08
CA ARG A 110 10.39 -7.25 7.91
C ARG A 110 9.69 -7.38 9.26
N PHE A 111 9.48 -6.28 9.96
CA PHE A 111 8.78 -6.26 11.26
C PHE A 111 7.38 -6.89 11.18
N ILE A 112 6.60 -6.57 10.13
CA ILE A 112 5.27 -7.13 9.93
C ILE A 112 5.38 -8.63 9.62
N ALA A 113 6.27 -9.04 8.72
CA ALA A 113 6.48 -10.44 8.36
C ALA A 113 6.88 -11.28 9.58
N ASP A 114 7.87 -10.85 10.35
CA ASP A 114 8.33 -11.53 11.56
C ASP A 114 7.22 -11.64 12.63
N SER A 115 6.30 -10.68 12.67
CA SER A 115 5.13 -10.69 13.58
C SER A 115 4.02 -11.64 13.13
N LEU A 116 3.95 -11.98 11.84
CA LEU A 116 2.91 -12.82 11.27
C LEU A 116 3.34 -14.27 11.05
N THR A 117 4.64 -14.51 10.85
CA THR A 117 5.18 -15.83 10.58
C THR A 117 6.13 -16.29 11.67
N LYS A 118 6.04 -17.56 12.08
CA LYS A 118 6.99 -18.18 13.01
C LYS A 118 8.23 -18.76 12.28
N ARG A 119 8.24 -18.75 10.94
CA ARG A 119 9.32 -19.30 10.11
C ARG A 119 10.08 -18.15 9.48
N ALA A 120 11.29 -17.89 9.93
CA ALA A 120 12.23 -17.03 9.23
C ALA A 120 12.47 -17.57 7.81
N GLY A 121 12.41 -16.71 6.81
CA GLY A 121 12.75 -17.05 5.42
C GLY A 121 11.62 -17.54 4.53
N THR A 122 10.37 -17.58 4.98
CA THR A 122 9.24 -17.79 4.09
C THR A 122 8.78 -16.47 3.47
N ASP A 123 9.26 -16.21 2.26
CA ASP A 123 8.92 -14.98 1.54
C ASP A 123 7.47 -14.95 1.05
N PHE A 124 6.84 -16.11 0.83
CA PHE A 124 5.48 -16.23 0.30
C PHE A 124 4.59 -17.02 1.27
N TYR A 125 4.14 -16.35 2.35
CA TYR A 125 3.20 -16.94 3.31
C TYR A 125 1.77 -16.52 3.01
N GLN A 126 0.79 -17.32 3.43
CA GLN A 126 -0.64 -17.01 3.30
C GLN A 126 -0.96 -15.62 3.88
N GLY A 127 -1.65 -14.80 3.10
CA GLY A 127 -2.02 -13.45 3.48
C GLY A 127 -0.97 -12.37 3.19
N ARG A 128 0.22 -12.76 2.66
CA ARG A 128 1.23 -11.77 2.24
C ARG A 128 0.79 -11.04 0.98
N LEU A 129 0.97 -9.72 0.98
CA LEU A 129 0.79 -8.90 -0.21
C LEU A 129 2.11 -8.77 -0.97
N CYS A 130 2.04 -8.91 -2.29
CA CYS A 130 3.16 -8.76 -3.22
C CYS A 130 2.88 -7.62 -4.17
N LEU A 131 3.88 -6.77 -4.42
CA LEU A 131 3.81 -5.71 -5.41
C LEU A 131 4.50 -6.17 -6.69
N VAL A 132 3.79 -6.09 -7.81
CA VAL A 132 4.38 -6.28 -9.14
C VAL A 132 5.22 -5.05 -9.48
N THR A 133 6.51 -5.23 -9.71
CA THR A 133 7.46 -4.14 -9.96
C THR A 133 7.88 -4.00 -11.43
N GLY A 134 7.37 -4.85 -12.30
CA GLY A 134 7.64 -4.83 -13.74
C GLY A 134 6.40 -5.14 -14.56
N ASN A 135 6.40 -4.69 -15.82
CA ASN A 135 5.31 -5.01 -16.75
C ASN A 135 5.58 -6.36 -17.44
N THR A 136 4.62 -7.28 -17.36
CA THR A 136 4.61 -8.53 -18.12
C THR A 136 3.29 -8.65 -18.89
N PRO A 137 3.15 -7.98 -20.05
CA PRO A 137 1.89 -7.88 -20.78
C PRO A 137 1.31 -9.24 -21.19
N ARG A 138 2.15 -10.24 -21.48
CA ARG A 138 1.71 -11.60 -21.80
C ARG A 138 0.94 -12.26 -20.66
N GLU A 139 1.30 -11.93 -19.44
CA GLU A 139 0.67 -12.44 -18.23
C GLU A 139 -0.41 -11.49 -17.68
N GLN A 140 -0.56 -10.33 -18.31
CA GLN A 140 -1.46 -9.26 -17.87
C GLN A 140 -1.12 -8.71 -16.47
N LEU A 141 0.18 -8.70 -16.15
CA LEU A 141 0.72 -8.10 -14.94
C LEU A 141 1.36 -6.75 -15.26
N PHE A 142 1.04 -5.75 -14.48
CA PHE A 142 1.55 -4.41 -14.67
C PHE A 142 2.21 -3.89 -13.39
N ASN A 143 3.19 -3.03 -13.57
CA ASN A 143 3.84 -2.36 -12.44
C ASN A 143 2.80 -1.62 -11.58
N GLY A 144 2.78 -1.92 -10.30
CA GLY A 144 1.80 -1.37 -9.36
C GLY A 144 0.65 -2.33 -9.04
N ASP A 145 0.47 -3.42 -9.78
CA ASP A 145 -0.50 -4.46 -9.41
C ASP A 145 -0.13 -5.09 -8.06
N ILE A 146 -1.15 -5.44 -7.30
CA ILE A 146 -0.96 -6.06 -5.99
C ILE A 146 -1.52 -7.47 -6.04
N GLY A 147 -0.65 -8.43 -5.70
CA GLY A 147 -1.01 -9.82 -5.53
C GLY A 147 -1.14 -10.20 -4.05
N LEU A 148 -1.93 -11.22 -3.80
CA LEU A 148 -2.13 -11.83 -2.49
C LEU A 148 -1.65 -13.28 -2.51
N CYS A 149 -0.75 -13.65 -1.60
CA CYS A 149 -0.35 -15.04 -1.39
C CYS A 149 -1.46 -15.82 -0.71
N TRP A 150 -1.98 -16.83 -1.40
CA TRP A 150 -3.07 -17.68 -0.89
C TRP A 150 -2.96 -19.09 -1.45
N PRO A 151 -3.28 -20.13 -0.66
CA PRO A 151 -3.26 -21.50 -1.16
C PRO A 151 -4.30 -21.71 -2.26
N ASP A 152 -3.96 -22.51 -3.27
CA ASP A 152 -4.88 -23.03 -4.26
C ASP A 152 -5.62 -24.27 -3.72
N GLN A 153 -6.40 -24.94 -4.58
CA GLN A 153 -7.19 -26.12 -4.23
C GLN A 153 -6.31 -27.31 -3.78
N ASP A 154 -5.06 -27.36 -4.24
CA ASP A 154 -4.07 -28.38 -3.89
C ASP A 154 -3.26 -28.01 -2.64
N GLY A 155 -3.56 -26.87 -2.01
CA GLY A 155 -2.83 -26.34 -0.85
C GLY A 155 -1.50 -25.68 -1.19
N VAL A 156 -1.20 -25.47 -2.47
CA VAL A 156 0.03 -24.80 -2.92
C VAL A 156 -0.16 -23.28 -2.87
N THR A 157 0.74 -22.57 -2.20
CA THR A 157 0.69 -21.12 -2.17
C THR A 157 0.93 -20.52 -3.56
N ARG A 158 -0.02 -19.70 -4.01
CA ARG A 158 0.04 -18.92 -5.25
C ARG A 158 -0.04 -17.44 -4.93
N VAL A 159 0.43 -16.61 -5.87
CA VAL A 159 0.20 -15.16 -5.87
C VAL A 159 -1.02 -14.88 -6.74
N TRP A 160 -2.11 -14.46 -6.13
CA TRP A 160 -3.37 -14.16 -6.80
C TRP A 160 -3.47 -12.67 -7.09
N VAL A 161 -3.70 -12.31 -8.35
CA VAL A 161 -3.83 -10.92 -8.81
C VAL A 161 -5.16 -10.74 -9.53
N GLU A 162 -5.86 -9.66 -9.23
CA GLU A 162 -7.05 -9.26 -9.98
C GLU A 162 -6.61 -8.58 -11.29
N THR A 163 -6.96 -9.17 -12.41
CA THR A 163 -6.70 -8.64 -13.74
C THR A 163 -7.99 -8.18 -14.42
N VAL A 164 -7.91 -7.49 -15.54
CA VAL A 164 -9.08 -7.08 -16.34
C VAL A 164 -9.93 -8.26 -16.84
N THR A 165 -9.34 -9.45 -16.92
CA THR A 165 -10.01 -10.68 -17.35
C THR A 165 -10.45 -11.57 -16.18
N GLY A 166 -10.29 -11.10 -14.94
CA GLY A 166 -10.63 -11.83 -13.72
C GLY A 166 -9.44 -12.14 -12.85
N LEU A 167 -9.64 -12.98 -11.85
CA LEU A 167 -8.63 -13.39 -10.89
C LEU A 167 -7.72 -14.46 -11.49
N LYS A 168 -6.41 -14.25 -11.42
CA LYS A 168 -5.39 -15.18 -11.90
C LYS A 168 -4.37 -15.50 -10.81
N ALA A 169 -3.77 -16.68 -10.91
CA ALA A 169 -2.75 -17.16 -9.97
C ALA A 169 -1.43 -17.44 -10.68
N TRP A 170 -0.34 -17.05 -10.04
CA TRP A 170 1.03 -17.33 -10.47
C TRP A 170 1.80 -18.08 -9.40
N HIS A 171 2.75 -18.91 -9.82
CA HIS A 171 3.68 -19.51 -8.88
C HIS A 171 4.69 -18.46 -8.40
N PRO A 172 5.00 -18.37 -7.10
CA PRO A 172 5.93 -17.38 -6.57
C PRO A 172 7.34 -17.36 -7.16
N ALA A 173 7.75 -18.46 -7.79
CA ALA A 173 9.07 -18.61 -8.42
C ALA A 173 9.13 -18.18 -9.90
N ASN A 174 8.04 -17.67 -10.45
CA ASN A 174 7.97 -17.22 -11.84
C ASN A 174 8.18 -15.72 -11.95
#